data_38ebb7df63203274e50a8e55442900fe
#
_entry.id   38ebb7df63203274e50a8e55442900fe
#
_cell.length_a   1.000
_cell.length_b   1.000
_cell.length_c   1.000
_cell.angle_alpha   90.00
_cell.angle_beta   90.00
_cell.angle_gamma   90.00
#
_symmetry.space_group_name_H-M   'P 1'
#
loop_
_entity.id
_entity.type
_entity.pdbx_description
1 polymer ?
#
loop_
_entity_poly.entity_id
_entity_poly.type
_entity_poly.pdbx_seq_one_letter_code
_entity_poly.pdbx_strand_id
1 'polypeptide(L)'
;MIILQTQRLTLRELTLDDVDFILALLNDPDFIRFIGDRNVRSVEDARKYLKGPIESYERNGFGLWMVENKAGTPLGICGLIKRDSLPDVDIGYAFLPEFRSQGYAFEAANASFAFARDTLKLSRLLAIVSPENDRSIRLLEKLGMKFERMFTMPNDNEELKLFAINLS
;
A
#
# COMPACT_ATOMS: atom_id res chain seq x y z
N MET A 1 -11.40 -7.64 10.57
CA MET A 1 -12.32 -8.02 9.47
C MET A 1 -11.53 -8.37 8.23
N ILE A 2 -11.81 -9.53 7.65
CA ILE A 2 -11.18 -9.97 6.41
C ILE A 2 -11.84 -9.24 5.24
N ILE A 3 -11.02 -8.66 4.36
CA ILE A 3 -11.49 -7.93 3.18
C ILE A 3 -11.43 -8.81 1.94
N LEU A 4 -10.29 -9.48 1.73
CA LEU A 4 -10.02 -10.27 0.53
C LEU A 4 -9.24 -11.53 0.89
N GLN A 5 -9.43 -12.58 0.09
CA GLN A 5 -8.59 -13.77 0.14
C GLN A 5 -8.13 -14.14 -1.26
N THR A 6 -6.88 -14.54 -1.38
CA THR A 6 -6.29 -15.05 -2.61
C THR A 6 -5.79 -16.47 -2.38
N GLN A 7 -5.11 -17.05 -3.35
CA GLN A 7 -4.57 -18.39 -3.21
C GLN A 7 -3.63 -18.53 -2.02
N ARG A 8 -2.76 -17.54 -1.80
CA ARG A 8 -1.72 -17.60 -0.75
C ARG A 8 -1.91 -16.58 0.37
N LEU A 9 -2.80 -15.60 0.20
CA LEU A 9 -2.85 -14.42 1.05
C LEU A 9 -4.24 -14.18 1.63
N THR A 10 -4.26 -13.51 2.77
CA THR A 10 -5.46 -12.91 3.36
C THR A 10 -5.16 -11.43 3.59
N LEU A 11 -6.02 -10.56 3.08
CA LEU A 11 -5.96 -9.12 3.34
C LEU A 11 -7.06 -8.78 4.34
N ARG A 12 -6.68 -8.16 5.45
CA ARG A 12 -7.60 -7.78 6.50
C ARG A 12 -7.34 -6.36 6.98
N GLU A 13 -8.31 -5.80 7.67
CA GLU A 13 -8.12 -4.50 8.30
C GLU A 13 -7.00 -4.57 9.33
N LEU A 14 -6.20 -3.51 9.39
CA LEU A 14 -5.24 -3.29 10.46
C LEU A 14 -6.00 -2.94 11.73
N THR A 15 -5.46 -3.35 12.87
CA THR A 15 -5.99 -2.99 14.19
C THR A 15 -4.86 -2.48 15.06
N LEU A 16 -5.19 -1.98 16.25
CA LEU A 16 -4.17 -1.51 17.20
C LEU A 16 -3.28 -2.65 17.72
N ASP A 17 -3.68 -3.90 17.52
CA ASP A 17 -2.85 -5.06 17.87
C ASP A 17 -1.68 -5.25 16.90
N ASP A 18 -1.65 -4.54 15.79
CA ASP A 18 -0.61 -4.66 14.75
C ASP A 18 0.57 -3.72 14.97
N VAL A 19 0.66 -3.09 16.14
CA VAL A 19 1.70 -2.07 16.44
C VAL A 19 3.11 -2.60 16.25
N ASP A 20 3.41 -3.81 16.70
CA ASP A 20 4.76 -4.35 16.61
C ASP A 20 5.18 -4.58 15.16
N PHE A 21 4.28 -5.12 14.34
CA PHE A 21 4.53 -5.34 12.93
C PHE A 21 4.74 -4.01 12.20
N ILE A 22 3.88 -3.03 12.45
CA ILE A 22 3.96 -1.71 11.81
C ILE A 22 5.26 -1.01 12.21
N LEU A 23 5.64 -1.10 13.48
CA LEU A 23 6.91 -0.53 13.94
C LEU A 23 8.10 -1.12 13.16
N ALA A 24 8.11 -2.43 12.98
CA ALA A 24 9.16 -3.11 12.21
C ALA A 24 9.14 -2.72 10.73
N LEU A 25 7.97 -2.72 10.11
CA LEU A 25 7.83 -2.43 8.68
C LEU A 25 8.25 -1.01 8.34
N LEU A 26 7.81 -0.02 9.12
CA LEU A 26 8.07 1.38 8.85
C LEU A 26 9.53 1.78 9.13
N ASN A 27 10.27 0.95 9.85
CA ASN A 27 11.69 1.15 10.11
C ASN A 27 12.59 0.28 9.23
N ASP A 28 12.03 -0.51 8.33
CA ASP A 28 12.82 -1.21 7.32
C ASP A 28 13.56 -0.18 6.46
N PRO A 29 14.88 -0.35 6.23
CA PRO A 29 15.68 0.63 5.48
C PRO A 29 15.13 0.97 4.10
N ASP A 30 14.59 -0.01 3.38
CA ASP A 30 14.02 0.24 2.06
C ASP A 30 12.69 0.99 2.15
N PHE A 31 11.90 0.75 3.20
CA PHE A 31 10.70 1.55 3.43
C PHE A 31 11.07 3.02 3.61
N ILE A 32 12.04 3.29 4.48
CA ILE A 32 12.50 4.67 4.74
C ILE A 32 13.06 5.30 3.47
N ARG A 33 13.87 4.55 2.71
CA ARG A 33 14.52 5.05 1.50
C ARG A 33 13.54 5.37 0.38
N PHE A 34 12.59 4.47 0.10
CA PHE A 34 11.74 4.56 -1.09
C PHE A 34 10.35 5.13 -0.82
N ILE A 35 9.83 4.98 0.39
CA ILE A 35 8.48 5.42 0.74
C ILE A 35 8.54 6.67 1.61
N GLY A 36 9.47 6.70 2.56
CA GLY A 36 9.71 7.84 3.42
C GLY A 36 9.75 7.48 4.89
N ASP A 37 10.42 8.33 5.65
CA ASP A 37 10.49 8.17 7.09
C ASP A 37 9.20 8.73 7.71
N ARG A 38 8.44 7.88 8.37
CA ARG A 38 7.17 8.26 9.03
C ARG A 38 7.39 8.67 10.49
N ASN A 39 8.65 8.72 10.94
CA ASN A 39 9.02 9.08 12.32
C ASN A 39 8.37 8.16 13.36
N VAL A 40 8.16 6.90 13.01
CA VAL A 40 7.62 5.89 13.91
C VAL A 40 8.79 5.17 14.58
N ARG A 41 9.03 5.44 15.87
CA ARG A 41 10.19 4.92 16.61
C ARG A 41 9.80 4.16 17.86
N SER A 42 8.52 4.10 18.19
CA SER A 42 8.02 3.47 19.41
C SER A 42 6.66 2.82 19.14
N VAL A 43 6.22 1.97 20.04
CA VAL A 43 4.88 1.38 20.00
C VAL A 43 3.82 2.47 20.02
N GLU A 44 4.06 3.53 20.79
CA GLU A 44 3.13 4.68 20.85
C GLU A 44 3.02 5.38 19.51
N ASP A 45 4.14 5.58 18.81
CA ASP A 45 4.14 6.17 17.47
C ASP A 45 3.41 5.28 16.46
N ALA A 46 3.63 3.95 16.56
CA ALA A 46 2.96 2.99 15.68
C ALA A 46 1.44 3.00 15.91
N ARG A 47 1.01 3.15 17.16
CA ARG A 47 -0.40 3.26 17.49
C ARG A 47 -1.02 4.50 16.85
N LYS A 48 -0.32 5.62 16.87
CA LYS A 48 -0.79 6.86 16.22
C LYS A 48 -0.86 6.68 14.71
N TYR A 49 0.14 6.05 14.11
CA TYR A 49 0.14 5.78 12.67
C TYR A 49 -1.08 4.94 12.25
N LEU A 50 -1.41 3.91 13.04
CA LEU A 50 -2.51 3.01 12.72
C LEU A 50 -3.88 3.68 12.73
N LYS A 51 -4.02 4.81 13.40
CA LYS A 51 -5.28 5.56 13.39
C LYS A 51 -5.66 6.02 11.98
N GLY A 52 -4.66 6.32 11.13
CA GLY A 52 -4.91 6.72 9.75
C GLY A 52 -5.65 5.68 8.94
N PRO A 53 -5.10 4.46 8.75
CA PRO A 53 -5.82 3.39 8.06
C PRO A 53 -7.16 3.05 8.70
N ILE A 54 -7.23 2.97 10.03
CA ILE A 54 -8.47 2.61 10.73
C ILE A 54 -9.57 3.64 10.47
N GLU A 55 -9.24 4.92 10.52
CA GLU A 55 -10.20 5.99 10.19
C GLU A 55 -10.61 5.93 8.72
N SER A 56 -9.69 5.57 7.83
CA SER A 56 -9.98 5.44 6.40
C SER A 56 -11.03 4.37 6.14
N TYR A 57 -11.00 3.25 6.87
CA TYR A 57 -12.00 2.19 6.72
C TYR A 57 -13.41 2.72 7.00
N GLU A 58 -13.55 3.55 8.02
CA GLU A 58 -14.84 4.13 8.38
C GLU A 58 -15.29 5.22 7.41
N ARG A 59 -14.35 6.09 7.01
CA ARG A 59 -14.65 7.25 6.18
C ARG A 59 -14.84 6.88 4.71
N ASN A 60 -13.97 6.01 4.19
CA ASN A 60 -13.90 5.72 2.75
C ASN A 60 -14.36 4.31 2.38
N GLY A 61 -14.45 3.39 3.34
CA GLY A 61 -14.74 1.99 3.07
C GLY A 61 -13.53 1.19 2.60
N PHE A 62 -12.34 1.76 2.66
CA PHE A 62 -11.08 1.11 2.28
C PHE A 62 -9.88 1.82 2.93
N GLY A 63 -8.71 1.23 2.80
CA GLY A 63 -7.47 1.78 3.31
C GLY A 63 -6.34 0.80 3.05
N LEU A 64 -5.21 1.01 3.69
CA LEU A 64 -4.12 0.03 3.70
C LEU A 64 -4.54 -1.15 4.58
N TRP A 65 -4.38 -2.36 4.06
CA TRP A 65 -4.76 -3.59 4.76
C TRP A 65 -3.51 -4.39 5.12
N MET A 66 -3.61 -5.19 6.19
CA MET A 66 -2.59 -6.17 6.52
C MET A 66 -2.64 -7.30 5.51
N VAL A 67 -1.46 -7.71 5.02
CA VAL A 67 -1.33 -8.89 4.16
C VAL A 67 -0.68 -10.00 4.98
N GLU A 68 -1.40 -11.11 5.14
CA GLU A 68 -0.91 -12.30 5.84
C GLU A 68 -0.91 -13.50 4.91
N ASN A 69 -0.06 -14.49 5.22
CA ASN A 69 -0.18 -15.80 4.57
C ASN A 69 -1.32 -16.60 5.22
N LYS A 70 -1.55 -17.83 4.73
CA LYS A 70 -2.66 -18.66 5.23
C LYS A 70 -2.42 -19.20 6.65
N ALA A 71 -1.19 -19.11 7.14
CA ALA A 71 -0.85 -19.43 8.53
C ALA A 71 -1.07 -18.24 9.48
N GLY A 72 -1.46 -17.07 8.96
CA GLY A 72 -1.66 -15.87 9.76
C GLY A 72 -0.39 -15.07 10.02
N THR A 73 0.69 -15.37 9.33
CA THR A 73 1.94 -14.62 9.47
C THR A 73 1.84 -13.30 8.70
N PRO A 74 2.05 -12.14 9.36
CA PRO A 74 2.06 -10.85 8.67
C PRO A 74 3.26 -10.75 7.73
N LEU A 75 3.01 -10.37 6.48
CA LEU A 75 4.03 -10.24 5.45
C LEU A 75 4.30 -8.79 5.06
N GLY A 76 3.26 -7.97 5.07
CA GLY A 76 3.33 -6.59 4.63
C GLY A 76 1.97 -5.93 4.68
N ILE A 77 1.88 -4.79 4.01
CA ILE A 77 0.63 -4.06 3.84
C ILE A 77 0.38 -3.82 2.36
N CYS A 78 -0.87 -3.75 1.98
CA CYS A 78 -1.30 -3.41 0.62
C CYS A 78 -2.72 -2.88 0.68
N GLY A 79 -3.03 -1.88 -0.12
CA GLY A 79 -4.40 -1.39 -0.16
C GLY A 79 -4.54 -0.11 -0.94
N LEU A 80 -5.62 0.60 -0.65
CA LEU A 80 -6.06 1.76 -1.41
C LEU A 80 -6.04 2.99 -0.51
N ILE A 81 -5.57 4.11 -1.06
CA ILE A 81 -5.41 5.34 -0.30
C ILE A 81 -6.11 6.46 -1.05
N LYS A 82 -6.91 7.24 -0.32
CA LYS A 82 -7.49 8.47 -0.84
C LYS A 82 -6.72 9.65 -0.28
N ARG A 83 -6.10 10.42 -1.17
CA ARG A 83 -5.29 11.60 -0.81
C ARG A 83 -5.93 12.85 -1.38
N ASP A 84 -5.90 13.94 -0.60
CA ASP A 84 -6.40 15.23 -1.08
C ASP A 84 -5.56 15.78 -2.24
N SER A 85 -4.29 15.37 -2.31
CA SER A 85 -3.34 15.84 -3.32
C SER A 85 -3.48 15.16 -4.67
N LEU A 86 -4.27 14.08 -4.78
CA LEU A 86 -4.46 13.34 -6.02
C LEU A 86 -5.95 13.27 -6.38
N PRO A 87 -6.28 13.30 -7.69
CA PRO A 87 -7.68 13.29 -8.13
C PRO A 87 -8.36 11.94 -7.95
N ASP A 88 -7.59 10.85 -7.94
CA ASP A 88 -8.12 9.49 -7.85
C ASP A 88 -7.43 8.72 -6.72
N VAL A 89 -8.03 7.59 -6.34
CA VAL A 89 -7.48 6.68 -5.35
C VAL A 89 -6.17 6.09 -5.87
N ASP A 90 -5.18 5.93 -4.98
CA ASP A 90 -3.92 5.28 -5.35
C ASP A 90 -3.71 3.99 -4.56
N ILE A 91 -3.00 3.05 -5.20
CA ILE A 91 -2.61 1.80 -4.56
C ILE A 91 -1.25 1.98 -3.87
N GLY A 92 -1.13 1.42 -2.67
CA GLY A 92 0.12 1.40 -1.92
C GLY A 92 0.42 0.00 -1.42
N TYR A 93 1.70 -0.32 -1.27
CA TYR A 93 2.13 -1.60 -0.72
C TYR A 93 3.55 -1.50 -0.18
N ALA A 94 3.85 -2.32 0.82
CA ALA A 94 5.19 -2.48 1.38
C ALA A 94 5.26 -3.85 2.05
N PHE A 95 6.37 -4.55 1.85
CA PHE A 95 6.58 -5.88 2.41
C PHE A 95 7.91 -5.93 3.16
N LEU A 96 7.98 -6.74 4.19
CA LEU A 96 9.23 -7.00 4.88
C LEU A 96 10.22 -7.68 3.93
N PRO A 97 11.54 -7.44 4.11
CA PRO A 97 12.56 -7.93 3.18
C PRO A 97 12.51 -9.45 2.93
N GLU A 98 12.26 -10.22 4.00
CA GLU A 98 12.24 -11.69 3.91
C GLU A 98 11.11 -12.24 3.03
N PHE A 99 10.10 -11.42 2.73
CA PHE A 99 8.96 -11.85 1.93
C PHE A 99 8.93 -11.24 0.53
N ARG A 100 9.97 -10.49 0.15
CA ARG A 100 10.08 -9.91 -1.19
C ARG A 100 10.50 -10.94 -2.21
N SER A 101 10.26 -10.64 -3.49
CA SER A 101 10.65 -11.45 -4.66
C SER A 101 10.02 -12.84 -4.68
N GLN A 102 8.84 -12.99 -4.07
CA GLN A 102 8.08 -14.24 -4.04
C GLN A 102 6.70 -14.10 -4.69
N GLY A 103 6.42 -12.94 -5.30
CA GLY A 103 5.16 -12.69 -5.97
C GLY A 103 4.02 -12.21 -5.06
N TYR A 104 4.27 -12.02 -3.79
CA TYR A 104 3.21 -11.61 -2.85
C TYR A 104 2.67 -10.21 -3.15
N ALA A 105 3.54 -9.25 -3.46
CA ALA A 105 3.11 -7.89 -3.77
C ALA A 105 2.23 -7.87 -5.02
N PHE A 106 2.59 -8.61 -6.04
CA PHE A 106 1.78 -8.73 -7.26
C PHE A 106 0.41 -9.36 -6.95
N GLU A 107 0.40 -10.44 -6.18
CA GLU A 107 -0.85 -11.13 -5.81
C GLU A 107 -1.78 -10.22 -5.00
N ALA A 108 -1.24 -9.52 -4.01
CA ALA A 108 -2.01 -8.58 -3.18
C ALA A 108 -2.52 -7.39 -3.99
N ALA A 109 -1.68 -6.84 -4.87
CA ALA A 109 -2.05 -5.69 -5.70
C ALA A 109 -3.15 -6.06 -6.70
N ASN A 110 -3.06 -7.23 -7.34
CA ASN A 110 -4.11 -7.70 -8.25
C ASN A 110 -5.45 -7.84 -7.53
N ALA A 111 -5.44 -8.39 -6.32
CA ALA A 111 -6.65 -8.51 -5.51
C ALA A 111 -7.22 -7.15 -5.16
N SER A 112 -6.36 -6.19 -4.85
CA SER A 112 -6.77 -4.81 -4.56
C SER A 112 -7.36 -4.12 -5.79
N PHE A 113 -6.81 -4.37 -6.98
CA PHE A 113 -7.36 -3.88 -8.25
C PHE A 113 -8.78 -4.41 -8.46
N ALA A 114 -8.98 -5.71 -8.25
CA ALA A 114 -10.29 -6.33 -8.39
C ALA A 114 -11.30 -5.72 -7.40
N PHE A 115 -10.89 -5.48 -6.17
CA PHE A 115 -11.72 -4.83 -5.17
C PHE A 115 -12.10 -3.41 -5.61
N ALA A 116 -11.13 -2.65 -6.09
CA ALA A 116 -11.36 -1.28 -6.57
C ALA A 116 -12.35 -1.26 -7.74
N ARG A 117 -12.19 -2.18 -8.68
CA ARG A 117 -13.05 -2.27 -9.86
C ARG A 117 -14.44 -2.80 -9.53
N ASP A 118 -14.52 -3.93 -8.81
CA ASP A 118 -15.76 -4.69 -8.68
C ASP A 118 -16.59 -4.26 -7.48
N THR A 119 -15.95 -3.89 -6.37
CA THR A 119 -16.63 -3.50 -5.13
C THR A 119 -16.81 -2.00 -5.04
N LEU A 120 -15.74 -1.23 -5.27
CA LEU A 120 -15.79 0.22 -5.16
C LEU A 120 -16.25 0.91 -6.45
N LYS A 121 -16.28 0.17 -7.56
CA LYS A 121 -16.70 0.69 -8.87
C LYS A 121 -15.88 1.90 -9.33
N LEU A 122 -14.59 1.89 -9.01
CA LEU A 122 -13.68 2.93 -9.47
C LEU A 122 -13.34 2.70 -10.93
N SER A 123 -13.25 3.78 -11.71
CA SER A 123 -12.90 3.71 -13.13
C SER A 123 -11.41 3.78 -13.37
N ARG A 124 -10.64 4.28 -12.39
CA ARG A 124 -9.22 4.54 -12.55
C ARG A 124 -8.51 4.38 -11.22
N LEU A 125 -7.26 3.96 -11.27
CA LEU A 125 -6.41 3.81 -10.10
C LEU A 125 -5.03 4.39 -10.40
N LEU A 126 -4.44 5.05 -9.41
CA LEU A 126 -3.12 5.66 -9.49
C LEU A 126 -2.13 4.91 -8.62
N ALA A 127 -0.84 5.17 -8.86
CA ALA A 127 0.25 4.76 -7.98
C ALA A 127 1.36 5.79 -8.04
N ILE A 128 1.98 6.07 -6.90
CA ILE A 128 3.15 6.95 -6.84
C ILE A 128 4.33 6.12 -6.38
N VAL A 129 5.50 6.36 -6.98
CA VAL A 129 6.69 5.57 -6.71
C VAL A 129 7.94 6.42 -6.88
N SER A 130 8.94 6.17 -6.01
CA SER A 130 10.25 6.81 -6.14
C SER A 130 10.87 6.42 -7.48
N PRO A 131 11.44 7.40 -8.24
CA PRO A 131 12.08 7.10 -9.52
C PRO A 131 13.23 6.10 -9.42
N GLU A 132 13.82 5.93 -8.25
CA GLU A 132 14.93 5.02 -8.01
C GLU A 132 14.48 3.62 -7.59
N ASN A 133 13.20 3.43 -7.33
CA ASN A 133 12.66 2.14 -6.89
C ASN A 133 12.32 1.27 -8.09
N ASP A 134 13.35 0.72 -8.74
CA ASP A 134 13.19 -0.08 -9.96
C ASP A 134 12.30 -1.31 -9.77
N ARG A 135 12.40 -1.96 -8.61
CA ARG A 135 11.59 -3.14 -8.30
C ARG A 135 10.10 -2.81 -8.32
N SER A 136 9.73 -1.70 -7.66
CA SER A 136 8.34 -1.26 -7.61
C SER A 136 7.84 -0.81 -8.98
N ILE A 137 8.68 -0.09 -9.73
CA ILE A 137 8.33 0.36 -11.09
C ILE A 137 8.02 -0.85 -11.97
N ARG A 138 8.88 -1.88 -11.95
CA ARG A 138 8.64 -3.10 -12.72
C ARG A 138 7.36 -3.80 -12.31
N LEU A 139 7.06 -3.80 -11.01
CA LEU A 139 5.81 -4.38 -10.51
C LEU A 139 4.59 -3.62 -11.04
N LEU A 140 4.62 -2.28 -10.99
CA LEU A 140 3.53 -1.47 -11.52
C LEU A 140 3.31 -1.72 -13.01
N GLU A 141 4.38 -1.81 -13.78
CA GLU A 141 4.30 -2.11 -15.22
C GLU A 141 3.73 -3.51 -15.46
N LYS A 142 4.14 -4.50 -14.66
CA LYS A 142 3.60 -5.86 -14.75
C LYS A 142 2.12 -5.90 -14.42
N LEU A 143 1.65 -5.04 -13.54
CA LEU A 143 0.24 -4.90 -13.21
C LEU A 143 -0.57 -4.22 -14.31
N GLY A 144 0.09 -3.68 -15.32
CA GLY A 144 -0.56 -2.98 -16.43
C GLY A 144 -0.66 -1.47 -16.24
N MET A 145 -0.07 -0.92 -15.19
CA MET A 145 -0.04 0.51 -14.98
C MET A 145 0.96 1.18 -15.89
N LYS A 146 0.68 2.42 -16.31
CA LYS A 146 1.53 3.18 -17.22
C LYS A 146 1.94 4.49 -16.58
N PHE A 147 3.18 4.90 -16.83
CA PHE A 147 3.67 6.19 -16.40
C PHE A 147 2.85 7.31 -17.02
N GLU A 148 2.41 8.26 -16.22
CA GLU A 148 1.62 9.39 -16.69
C GLU A 148 2.38 10.71 -16.58
N ARG A 149 2.98 11.00 -15.44
CA ARG A 149 3.72 12.24 -15.22
C ARG A 149 4.53 12.18 -13.92
N MET A 150 5.40 13.15 -13.74
CA MET A 150 6.04 13.35 -12.44
C MET A 150 5.06 14.03 -11.48
N PHE A 151 5.24 13.77 -10.20
CA PHE A 151 4.38 14.28 -9.14
C PHE A 151 5.22 14.61 -7.92
N THR A 152 4.96 15.78 -7.32
CA THR A 152 5.62 16.19 -6.07
C THR A 152 4.60 16.20 -4.95
N MET A 153 4.90 15.50 -3.85
CA MET A 153 4.01 15.46 -2.68
C MET A 153 3.93 16.84 -2.03
N PRO A 154 2.75 17.26 -1.54
CA PRO A 154 2.63 18.47 -0.73
C PRO A 154 3.55 18.38 0.49
N ASN A 155 4.19 19.49 0.84
CA ASN A 155 5.09 19.59 2.00
C ASN A 155 6.36 18.72 1.90
N ASP A 156 6.66 18.23 0.70
CA ASP A 156 7.83 17.42 0.41
C ASP A 156 8.34 17.86 -0.95
N ASN A 157 9.65 17.98 -1.11
CA ASN A 157 10.27 18.40 -2.37
C ASN A 157 10.68 17.21 -3.24
N GLU A 158 10.37 15.99 -2.81
CA GLU A 158 10.72 14.78 -3.53
C GLU A 158 9.81 14.60 -4.74
N GLU A 159 10.42 14.40 -5.90
CA GLU A 159 9.69 14.08 -7.13
C GLU A 159 9.44 12.58 -7.21
N LEU A 160 8.21 12.20 -7.49
CA LEU A 160 7.78 10.82 -7.64
C LEU A 160 7.24 10.61 -9.05
N LYS A 161 7.28 9.37 -9.52
CA LYS A 161 6.59 8.98 -10.75
C LYS A 161 5.15 8.64 -10.43
N LEU A 162 4.22 9.18 -11.21
CA LEU A 162 2.80 8.85 -11.11
C LEU A 162 2.44 7.87 -12.23
N PHE A 163 1.91 6.72 -11.83
CA PHE A 163 1.40 5.70 -12.74
C PHE A 163 -0.12 5.65 -12.64
N ALA A 164 -0.77 5.21 -13.71
CA ALA A 164 -2.22 5.11 -13.76
C ALA A 164 -2.67 3.89 -14.55
N ILE A 165 -3.87 3.41 -14.23
CA ILE A 165 -4.53 2.35 -14.98
C ILE A 165 -6.05 2.59 -15.00
N ASN A 166 -6.66 2.35 -16.15
CA ASN A 166 -8.12 2.33 -16.27
C ASN A 166 -8.63 0.94 -15.85
N LEU A 167 -9.67 0.92 -15.02
CA LEU A 167 -10.23 -0.32 -14.48
C LEU A 167 -11.49 -0.78 -15.23
N SER A 168 -12.08 0.13 -15.97
CA SER A 168 -13.31 -0.17 -16.72
C SER A 168 -13.03 -0.57 -18.16
#